data_216c2a4efd0e5da2ef581fb4dc17bd97
#
_entry.id   216c2a4efd0e5da2ef581fb4dc17bd97
#
_cell.length_a   1.000
_cell.length_b   1.000
_cell.length_c   1.000
_cell.angle_alpha   90.00
_cell.angle_beta   90.00
_cell.angle_gamma   90.00
#
_symmetry.space_group_name_H-M   'P 1'
#
loop_
_entity.id
_entity.type
_entity.pdbx_description
1 polymer ?
#
loop_
_entity_poly.entity_id
_entity_poly.type
_entity_poly.pdbx_seq_one_letter_code
_entity_poly.pdbx_strand_id
1 'polypeptide(L)'
;MSASPKSHLSETDICDRFITPALVQAGWTREQHILREYTLRPGRVVVRGQASHRDKASMLRADYVLFHKPNVPLAVVEAKDAKHSVGAGMPQAIQYAELLGVPFSFASNGDGFVFRDATLSDGVLERDLTLDQFPTPAELWAKYCAWKGWTPAVEHIAATDYAPSKTPRYYQLGAINRTVEAIAAGQNRVLLVMATGTGKTYTAFQIIWRLWKSGAKKRILFLADRNILIDQTMVNDFRPFKGAMAKLSPHAKGVERVDAQGQVTIEDLDLAVNKTTKVVDKSYEIYLSLYQAVTGTQEERNIYKQFSPDFFDLIVVDECHRGSAAEDSAWRDILTYFASATQIGLTATPKETEDVSNIDYFGE
;
A
#
# COMPACT_ATOMS: atom_id res chain seq x y z
N MET A 1 47.51 1.87 21.77
CA MET A 1 46.15 1.32 21.74
C MET A 1 46.13 0.26 20.66
N SER A 2 45.93 -1.01 21.05
CA SER A 2 45.82 -2.12 20.10
C SER A 2 44.54 -1.91 19.25
N ALA A 3 44.69 -1.89 17.93
CA ALA A 3 43.51 -1.79 17.05
C ALA A 3 42.56 -2.97 17.35
N SER A 4 41.27 -2.70 17.48
CA SER A 4 40.25 -3.73 17.64
C SER A 4 40.42 -4.78 16.54
N PRO A 5 40.31 -6.11 16.84
CA PRO A 5 40.38 -7.16 15.83
C PRO A 5 39.45 -6.98 14.64
N LYS A 6 38.41 -6.12 14.78
CA LYS A 6 37.40 -5.81 13.78
C LYS A 6 37.77 -4.63 12.88
N SER A 7 38.83 -3.87 13.15
CA SER A 7 39.15 -2.59 12.47
C SER A 7 39.40 -2.70 10.96
N HIS A 8 39.59 -3.90 10.44
CA HIS A 8 39.78 -4.19 9.00
C HIS A 8 38.51 -4.70 8.29
N LEU A 9 37.41 -4.90 9.03
CA LEU A 9 36.18 -5.42 8.47
C LEU A 9 35.37 -4.29 7.76
N SER A 10 34.82 -4.63 6.60
CA SER A 10 33.89 -3.77 5.89
C SER A 10 32.52 -3.73 6.54
N GLU A 11 31.65 -2.76 6.20
CA GLU A 11 30.25 -2.75 6.64
C GLU A 11 29.54 -4.07 6.29
N THR A 12 29.81 -4.64 5.13
CA THR A 12 29.25 -5.94 4.72
C THR A 12 29.70 -7.07 5.65
N ASP A 13 31.00 -7.11 6.04
CA ASP A 13 31.50 -8.09 7.00
C ASP A 13 30.83 -7.91 8.37
N ILE A 14 30.65 -6.67 8.82
CA ILE A 14 29.93 -6.35 10.08
C ILE A 14 28.48 -6.86 10.01
N CYS A 15 27.78 -6.60 8.91
CA CYS A 15 26.44 -7.11 8.69
C CYS A 15 26.38 -8.64 8.77
N ASP A 16 27.28 -9.34 8.09
CA ASP A 16 27.23 -10.80 7.94
C ASP A 16 27.67 -11.54 9.21
N ARG A 17 28.68 -11.01 9.91
CA ARG A 17 29.27 -11.68 11.05
C ARG A 17 28.66 -11.34 12.40
N PHE A 18 28.04 -10.16 12.54
CA PHE A 18 27.56 -9.66 13.83
C PHE A 18 26.07 -9.29 13.80
N ILE A 19 25.64 -8.40 12.88
CA ILE A 19 24.28 -7.89 12.88
C ILE A 19 23.28 -8.98 12.50
N THR A 20 23.46 -9.63 11.34
CA THR A 20 22.52 -10.68 10.89
C THR A 20 22.42 -11.84 11.90
N PRO A 21 23.52 -12.38 12.48
CA PRO A 21 23.43 -13.39 13.53
C PRO A 21 22.65 -12.93 14.77
N ALA A 22 22.85 -11.69 15.23
CA ALA A 22 22.12 -11.13 16.36
C ALA A 22 20.61 -11.04 16.09
N LEU A 23 20.22 -10.56 14.88
CA LEU A 23 18.82 -10.53 14.45
C LEU A 23 18.21 -11.93 14.43
N VAL A 24 18.91 -12.91 13.85
CA VAL A 24 18.44 -14.30 13.77
C VAL A 24 18.31 -14.92 15.17
N GLN A 25 19.27 -14.67 16.05
CA GLN A 25 19.23 -15.13 17.45
C GLN A 25 18.02 -14.55 18.20
N ALA A 26 17.63 -13.30 17.91
CA ALA A 26 16.45 -12.66 18.46
C ALA A 26 15.12 -13.14 17.82
N GLY A 27 15.17 -14.09 16.88
CA GLY A 27 13.98 -14.69 16.26
C GLY A 27 13.54 -14.06 14.95
N TRP A 28 14.32 -13.13 14.37
CA TRP A 28 14.04 -12.57 13.04
C TRP A 28 14.47 -13.56 11.95
N THR A 29 13.54 -13.98 11.08
CA THR A 29 13.85 -14.90 9.98
C THR A 29 14.18 -14.13 8.70
N ARG A 30 15.08 -14.67 7.90
CA ARG A 30 15.50 -14.06 6.63
C ARG A 30 14.38 -14.09 5.58
N GLU A 31 13.52 -15.09 5.63
CA GLU A 31 12.46 -15.33 4.64
C GLU A 31 11.28 -14.40 4.83
N GLN A 32 10.96 -14.01 6.06
CA GLN A 32 9.74 -13.25 6.38
C GLN A 32 10.02 -11.85 6.91
N HIS A 33 11.08 -11.69 7.70
CA HIS A 33 11.27 -10.50 8.52
C HIS A 33 12.40 -9.60 8.05
N ILE A 34 13.45 -10.12 7.40
CA ILE A 34 14.67 -9.37 7.13
C ILE A 34 14.80 -9.11 5.62
N LEU A 35 14.75 -7.84 5.20
CA LEU A 35 15.20 -7.43 3.87
C LEU A 35 16.48 -6.59 4.01
N ARG A 36 17.54 -7.03 3.34
CA ARG A 36 18.82 -6.32 3.27
C ARG A 36 18.87 -5.44 2.03
N GLU A 37 19.66 -4.36 2.14
CA GLU A 37 19.90 -3.43 1.04
C GLU A 37 18.59 -2.92 0.39
N TYR A 38 17.61 -2.60 1.24
CA TYR A 38 16.28 -2.21 0.80
C TYR A 38 16.30 -0.83 0.14
N THR A 39 15.94 -0.78 -1.13
CA THR A 39 15.89 0.48 -1.89
C THR A 39 14.65 1.29 -1.56
N LEU A 40 14.81 2.37 -0.82
CA LEU A 40 13.76 3.33 -0.51
C LEU A 40 13.49 4.27 -1.68
N ARG A 41 14.53 4.79 -2.31
CA ARG A 41 14.42 5.65 -3.49
C ARG A 41 15.49 5.28 -4.51
N PRO A 42 15.09 4.91 -5.74
CA PRO A 42 16.02 4.41 -6.76
C PRO A 42 16.88 5.52 -7.44
N GLY A 43 17.00 6.70 -6.82
CA GLY A 43 17.70 7.85 -7.36
C GLY A 43 16.83 8.75 -8.26
N ARG A 44 17.22 10.00 -8.41
CA ARG A 44 16.54 10.98 -9.28
C ARG A 44 16.73 10.62 -10.74
N VAL A 45 15.71 10.81 -11.53
CA VAL A 45 15.83 10.73 -12.98
C VAL A 45 16.41 12.05 -13.48
N VAL A 46 17.58 12.00 -14.12
CA VAL A 46 18.22 13.14 -14.78
C VAL A 46 17.99 12.98 -16.28
N VAL A 47 17.35 13.97 -16.89
CA VAL A 47 17.11 14.02 -18.33
C VAL A 47 18.10 15.01 -18.95
N ARG A 48 18.88 14.54 -19.93
CA ARG A 48 19.77 15.40 -20.73
C ARG A 48 19.48 15.13 -22.23
N GLY A 49 18.78 16.04 -22.87
CA GLY A 49 18.31 15.87 -24.24
C GLY A 49 17.31 14.69 -24.33
N GLN A 50 17.58 13.72 -25.22
CA GLN A 50 16.76 12.52 -25.37
C GLN A 50 17.19 11.35 -24.48
N ALA A 51 18.26 11.49 -23.71
CA ALA A 51 18.76 10.47 -22.81
C ALA A 51 18.29 10.72 -21.37
N SER A 52 17.83 9.68 -20.70
CA SER A 52 17.52 9.72 -19.27
C SER A 52 18.32 8.66 -18.52
N HIS A 53 18.85 9.02 -17.35
CA HIS A 53 19.51 8.09 -16.46
C HIS A 53 19.12 8.39 -15.00
N ARG A 54 19.29 7.38 -14.13
CA ARG A 54 19.09 7.57 -12.69
C ARG A 54 20.41 7.97 -12.04
N ASP A 55 20.36 9.05 -11.28
CA ASP A 55 21.48 9.48 -10.47
C ASP A 55 21.62 8.56 -9.24
N LYS A 56 22.64 7.69 -9.29
CA LYS A 56 22.93 6.73 -8.21
C LYS A 56 23.31 7.43 -6.89
N ALA A 57 23.87 8.62 -6.94
CA ALA A 57 24.26 9.37 -5.75
C ALA A 57 23.05 9.86 -4.94
N SER A 58 21.88 9.97 -5.56
CA SER A 58 20.61 10.30 -4.89
C SER A 58 19.77 9.08 -4.52
N MET A 59 20.30 7.86 -4.68
CA MET A 59 19.66 6.62 -4.25
C MET A 59 19.69 6.52 -2.71
N LEU A 60 18.55 6.17 -2.12
CA LEU A 60 18.44 5.86 -0.69
C LEU A 60 18.22 4.36 -0.54
N ARG A 61 19.11 3.72 0.22
CA ARG A 61 19.08 2.29 0.45
C ARG A 61 19.44 2.02 1.91
N ALA A 62 18.53 1.37 2.64
CA ALA A 62 18.74 0.95 4.01
C ALA A 62 19.49 -0.39 4.03
N ASP A 63 20.43 -0.56 4.97
CA ASP A 63 21.15 -1.82 5.13
C ASP A 63 20.20 -2.95 5.51
N TYR A 64 19.26 -2.66 6.41
CA TYR A 64 18.16 -3.58 6.75
C TYR A 64 16.85 -2.82 6.94
N VAL A 65 15.77 -3.42 6.46
CA VAL A 65 14.40 -3.13 6.91
C VAL A 65 13.84 -4.40 7.52
N LEU A 66 13.34 -4.29 8.74
CA LEU A 66 12.70 -5.37 9.46
C LEU A 66 11.19 -5.27 9.32
N PHE A 67 10.55 -6.39 9.06
CA PHE A 67 9.12 -6.49 8.81
C PHE A 67 8.46 -7.37 9.86
N HIS A 68 7.25 -7.02 10.28
CA HIS A 68 6.40 -7.92 11.07
C HIS A 68 5.96 -9.11 10.21
N LYS A 69 5.52 -8.81 9.00
CA LYS A 69 5.16 -9.72 7.90
C LYS A 69 5.63 -9.11 6.58
N PRO A 70 5.71 -9.88 5.49
CA PRO A 70 6.02 -9.32 4.18
C PRO A 70 5.18 -8.08 3.87
N ASN A 71 5.86 -6.99 3.54
CA ASN A 71 5.27 -5.68 3.25
C ASN A 71 4.60 -4.92 4.43
N VAL A 72 4.83 -5.36 5.68
CA VAL A 72 4.45 -4.63 6.90
C VAL A 72 5.74 -4.23 7.64
N PRO A 73 6.37 -3.10 7.28
CA PRO A 73 7.64 -2.67 7.85
C PRO A 73 7.47 -2.30 9.33
N LEU A 74 8.50 -2.53 10.12
CA LEU A 74 8.48 -2.32 11.56
C LEU A 74 9.67 -1.52 12.07
N ALA A 75 10.88 -1.78 11.54
CA ALA A 75 12.10 -1.13 11.97
C ALA A 75 13.13 -0.99 10.86
N VAL A 76 14.10 -0.09 11.06
CA VAL A 76 15.28 0.08 10.20
C VAL A 76 16.55 -0.17 11.02
N VAL A 77 17.54 -0.84 10.42
CA VAL A 77 18.88 -1.00 11.01
C VAL A 77 19.92 -0.49 10.01
N GLU A 78 20.78 0.42 10.46
CA GLU A 78 21.92 0.94 9.70
C GLU A 78 23.23 0.43 10.28
N ALA A 79 24.09 -0.05 9.42
CA ALA A 79 25.41 -0.55 9.75
C ALA A 79 26.49 0.50 9.50
N LYS A 80 27.56 0.44 10.27
CA LYS A 80 28.82 1.14 10.00
C LYS A 80 29.99 0.21 10.25
N ASP A 81 31.12 0.47 9.65
CA ASP A 81 32.35 -0.27 9.93
C ASP A 81 32.83 -0.03 11.38
N ALA A 82 33.70 -0.89 11.88
CA ALA A 82 34.19 -0.84 13.26
C ALA A 82 35.08 0.37 13.59
N LYS A 83 35.32 1.26 12.62
CA LYS A 83 36.05 2.54 12.86
C LYS A 83 35.12 3.63 13.37
N HIS A 84 33.82 3.44 13.20
CA HIS A 84 32.79 4.37 13.65
C HIS A 84 32.22 3.93 15.00
N SER A 85 31.62 4.86 15.75
CA SER A 85 30.87 4.54 16.95
C SER A 85 29.62 3.73 16.62
N VAL A 86 29.08 2.98 17.60
CA VAL A 86 27.89 2.15 17.44
C VAL A 86 26.70 2.96 16.90
N GLY A 87 26.55 4.20 17.38
CA GLY A 87 25.44 5.09 16.98
C GLY A 87 25.67 5.91 15.70
N ALA A 88 26.81 5.77 15.02
CA ALA A 88 27.15 6.63 13.87
C ALA A 88 26.14 6.56 12.71
N GLY A 89 25.45 5.42 12.55
CA GLY A 89 24.38 5.23 11.55
C GLY A 89 23.01 5.79 11.94
N MET A 90 22.80 6.22 13.20
CA MET A 90 21.49 6.58 13.72
C MET A 90 20.78 7.71 12.93
N PRO A 91 21.44 8.80 12.54
CA PRO A 91 20.77 9.84 11.73
C PRO A 91 20.21 9.31 10.42
N GLN A 92 20.90 8.38 9.78
CA GLN A 92 20.47 7.73 8.54
C GLN A 92 19.32 6.77 8.79
N ALA A 93 19.41 5.95 9.86
CA ALA A 93 18.34 5.04 10.27
C ALA A 93 17.02 5.78 10.57
N ILE A 94 17.08 6.94 11.25
CA ILE A 94 15.92 7.80 11.54
C ILE A 94 15.29 8.29 10.24
N GLN A 95 16.09 8.85 9.33
CA GLN A 95 15.60 9.34 8.04
C GLN A 95 14.85 8.24 7.26
N TYR A 96 15.37 7.02 7.28
CA TYR A 96 14.75 5.90 6.57
C TYR A 96 13.50 5.38 7.28
N ALA A 97 13.50 5.37 8.60
CA ALA A 97 12.33 5.02 9.40
C ALA A 97 11.17 6.01 9.17
N GLU A 98 11.45 7.32 9.09
CA GLU A 98 10.46 8.35 8.74
C GLU A 98 9.87 8.13 7.35
N LEU A 99 10.69 7.81 6.34
CA LEU A 99 10.22 7.52 4.98
C LEU A 99 9.29 6.29 4.94
N LEU A 100 9.56 5.28 5.76
CA LEU A 100 8.73 4.08 5.89
C LEU A 100 7.54 4.28 6.83
N GLY A 101 7.55 5.33 7.66
CA GLY A 101 6.54 5.58 8.67
C GLY A 101 6.57 4.59 9.83
N VAL A 102 7.78 4.12 10.20
CA VAL A 102 8.02 3.17 11.31
C VAL A 102 8.72 3.85 12.48
N PRO A 103 8.45 3.46 13.74
CA PRO A 103 8.96 4.17 14.92
C PRO A 103 10.32 3.67 15.41
N PHE A 104 10.81 2.51 14.95
CA PHE A 104 11.99 1.88 15.50
C PHE A 104 13.19 2.04 14.57
N SER A 105 14.29 2.55 15.11
CA SER A 105 15.56 2.74 14.40
C SER A 105 16.70 2.13 15.20
N PHE A 106 17.62 1.47 14.52
CA PHE A 106 18.80 0.87 15.11
C PHE A 106 20.03 1.29 14.31
N ALA A 107 21.13 1.51 15.02
CA ALA A 107 22.46 1.66 14.44
C ALA A 107 23.42 0.64 15.06
N SER A 108 24.38 0.13 14.29
CA SER A 108 25.36 -0.85 14.77
C SER A 108 26.68 -0.75 14.02
N ASN A 109 27.79 -1.01 14.72
CA ASN A 109 29.11 -1.25 14.14
C ASN A 109 29.62 -2.68 14.43
N GLY A 110 28.73 -3.56 14.90
CA GLY A 110 29.04 -4.94 15.25
C GLY A 110 29.52 -5.14 16.70
N ASP A 111 29.63 -4.11 17.54
CA ASP A 111 29.94 -4.24 18.97
C ASP A 111 28.65 -4.28 19.82
N GLY A 112 27.56 -3.73 19.32
CA GLY A 112 26.25 -3.65 19.93
C GLY A 112 25.32 -2.88 19.04
N PHE A 113 24.20 -2.42 19.60
CA PHE A 113 23.25 -1.55 18.92
C PHE A 113 22.98 -0.30 19.75
N VAL A 114 22.76 0.82 19.07
CA VAL A 114 21.95 1.93 19.62
C VAL A 114 20.55 1.74 19.11
N PHE A 115 19.57 1.67 20.01
CA PHE A 115 18.16 1.52 19.70
C PHE A 115 17.41 2.82 20.02
N ARG A 116 16.73 3.37 19.03
CA ARG A 116 15.81 4.49 19.18
C ARG A 116 14.37 4.03 19.06
N ASP A 117 13.58 4.33 20.10
CA ASP A 117 12.15 4.01 20.21
C ASP A 117 11.35 5.33 20.15
N ALA A 118 10.85 5.67 18.96
CA ALA A 118 10.04 6.89 18.76
C ALA A 118 8.57 6.72 19.20
N THR A 119 8.20 5.59 19.79
CA THR A 119 6.88 5.41 20.41
C THR A 119 6.77 6.09 21.79
N LEU A 120 7.93 6.42 22.37
CA LEU A 120 8.01 7.07 23.68
C LEU A 120 7.75 8.58 23.52
N SER A 121 6.86 9.14 24.33
CA SER A 121 6.56 10.57 24.36
C SER A 121 7.47 11.35 25.31
N ASP A 122 8.09 10.65 26.26
CA ASP A 122 8.94 11.19 27.30
C ASP A 122 10.06 10.20 27.65
N GLY A 123 11.11 10.71 28.31
CA GLY A 123 12.23 9.89 28.72
C GLY A 123 13.34 9.73 27.67
N VAL A 124 14.16 8.69 27.83
CA VAL A 124 15.33 8.42 26.98
C VAL A 124 14.87 7.64 25.74
N LEU A 125 14.85 8.33 24.59
CA LEU A 125 14.46 7.72 23.31
C LEU A 125 15.49 6.73 22.79
N GLU A 126 16.76 6.88 23.15
CA GLU A 126 17.86 6.05 22.67
C GLU A 126 18.51 5.30 23.84
N ARG A 127 18.83 4.04 23.61
CA ARG A 127 19.54 3.19 24.57
C ARG A 127 20.50 2.25 23.87
N ASP A 128 21.57 1.91 24.56
CA ASP A 128 22.53 0.90 24.11
C ASP A 128 22.00 -0.50 24.40
N LEU A 129 22.23 -1.41 23.45
CA LEU A 129 21.93 -2.83 23.58
C LEU A 129 23.18 -3.65 23.21
N THR A 130 23.42 -4.73 23.91
CA THR A 130 24.37 -5.75 23.47
C THR A 130 23.77 -6.56 22.31
N LEU A 131 24.58 -7.30 21.56
CA LEU A 131 24.11 -8.05 20.38
C LEU A 131 23.01 -9.08 20.72
N ASP A 132 23.07 -9.66 21.93
CA ASP A 132 22.09 -10.63 22.44
C ASP A 132 20.81 -10.02 23.03
N GLN A 133 20.77 -8.69 23.17
CA GLN A 133 19.62 -7.96 23.68
C GLN A 133 18.72 -7.35 22.57
N PHE A 134 18.97 -7.73 21.32
CA PHE A 134 18.13 -7.24 20.24
C PHE A 134 16.68 -7.70 20.44
N PRO A 135 15.67 -6.79 20.34
CA PRO A 135 14.28 -7.14 20.62
C PRO A 135 13.72 -8.13 19.58
N THR A 136 12.86 -9.01 20.03
CA THR A 136 12.16 -9.98 19.16
C THR A 136 11.14 -9.32 18.26
N PRO A 137 10.73 -9.96 17.13
CA PRO A 137 9.63 -9.48 16.27
C PRO A 137 8.35 -9.22 17.07
N ALA A 138 8.02 -10.12 18.01
CA ALA A 138 6.80 -10.01 18.81
C ALA A 138 6.83 -8.81 19.78
N GLU A 139 7.97 -8.53 20.41
CA GLU A 139 8.14 -7.36 21.30
C GLU A 139 7.99 -6.05 20.55
N LEU A 140 8.65 -5.90 19.38
CA LEU A 140 8.49 -4.67 18.58
C LEU A 140 7.09 -4.53 18.03
N TRP A 141 6.45 -5.62 17.60
CA TRP A 141 5.08 -5.59 17.13
C TRP A 141 4.09 -5.18 18.22
N ALA A 142 4.21 -5.74 19.42
CA ALA A 142 3.38 -5.35 20.55
C ALA A 142 3.52 -3.85 20.90
N LYS A 143 4.78 -3.33 20.90
CA LYS A 143 5.03 -1.89 21.08
C LYS A 143 4.39 -1.05 19.97
N TYR A 144 4.49 -1.50 18.71
CA TYR A 144 3.90 -0.81 17.56
C TYR A 144 2.38 -0.74 17.69
N CYS A 145 1.71 -1.86 17.99
CA CYS A 145 0.27 -1.91 18.20
C CYS A 145 -0.19 -1.02 19.36
N ALA A 146 0.55 -1.05 20.48
CA ALA A 146 0.26 -0.19 21.63
C ALA A 146 0.42 1.30 21.29
N TRP A 147 1.49 1.67 20.57
CA TRP A 147 1.72 3.03 20.11
C TRP A 147 0.61 3.54 19.17
N LYS A 148 0.14 2.69 18.28
CA LYS A 148 -0.99 2.99 17.38
C LYS A 148 -2.34 2.98 18.09
N GLY A 149 -2.43 2.50 19.33
CA GLY A 149 -3.68 2.34 20.05
C GLY A 149 -4.63 1.31 19.44
N TRP A 150 -4.08 0.28 18.77
CA TRP A 150 -4.89 -0.70 18.06
C TRP A 150 -5.59 -1.68 19.01
N THR A 151 -6.85 -1.94 18.70
CA THR A 151 -7.57 -3.08 19.25
C THR A 151 -7.18 -4.36 18.48
N PRO A 152 -7.42 -5.57 19.03
CA PRO A 152 -7.17 -6.82 18.29
C PRO A 152 -7.90 -6.90 16.94
N ALA A 153 -9.06 -6.26 16.81
CA ALA A 153 -9.79 -6.20 15.54
C ALA A 153 -9.07 -5.32 14.50
N VAL A 154 -8.57 -4.16 14.91
CA VAL A 154 -7.77 -3.28 14.04
C VAL A 154 -6.46 -3.94 13.65
N GLU A 155 -5.77 -4.58 14.61
CA GLU A 155 -4.55 -5.33 14.36
C GLU A 155 -4.76 -6.43 13.32
N HIS A 156 -5.83 -7.23 13.44
CA HIS A 156 -6.16 -8.28 12.48
C HIS A 156 -6.27 -7.74 11.05
N ILE A 157 -6.97 -6.61 10.87
CA ILE A 157 -7.13 -5.99 9.54
C ILE A 157 -5.79 -5.42 9.05
N ALA A 158 -5.10 -4.66 9.89
CA ALA A 158 -3.83 -4.01 9.56
C ALA A 158 -2.68 -5.00 9.33
N ALA A 159 -2.72 -6.19 9.93
CA ALA A 159 -1.76 -7.26 9.72
C ALA A 159 -2.17 -8.27 8.64
N THR A 160 -3.28 -8.05 7.91
CA THR A 160 -3.71 -8.96 6.84
C THR A 160 -2.70 -8.95 5.69
N ASP A 161 -2.41 -10.14 5.17
CA ASP A 161 -1.39 -10.34 4.13
C ASP A 161 -1.76 -9.67 2.80
N TYR A 162 -0.75 -9.21 2.11
CA TYR A 162 -0.87 -8.73 0.73
C TYR A 162 -1.24 -9.87 -0.22
N ALA A 163 -1.93 -9.55 -1.31
CA ALA A 163 -2.12 -10.50 -2.39
C ALA A 163 -0.76 -10.92 -2.97
N PRO A 164 -0.58 -12.21 -3.31
CA PRO A 164 0.60 -12.67 -4.03
C PRO A 164 0.71 -11.94 -5.38
N SER A 165 1.69 -11.07 -5.50
CA SER A 165 1.92 -10.24 -6.68
C SER A 165 3.35 -9.67 -6.67
N LYS A 166 3.64 -8.71 -7.55
CA LYS A 166 4.89 -7.93 -7.51
C LYS A 166 5.05 -7.20 -6.18
N THR A 167 6.29 -7.08 -5.71
CA THR A 167 6.61 -6.30 -4.51
C THR A 167 6.23 -4.84 -4.69
N PRO A 168 5.47 -4.23 -3.75
CA PRO A 168 5.12 -2.83 -3.82
C PRO A 168 6.36 -1.94 -3.67
N ARG A 169 6.37 -0.82 -4.35
CA ARG A 169 7.37 0.22 -4.12
C ARG A 169 7.14 0.87 -2.76
N TYR A 170 8.18 1.45 -2.15
CA TYR A 170 8.09 2.00 -0.78
C TYR A 170 6.91 2.96 -0.58
N TYR A 171 6.64 3.85 -1.55
CA TYR A 171 5.52 4.80 -1.47
C TYR A 171 4.15 4.12 -1.64
N GLN A 172 4.06 3.05 -2.44
CA GLN A 172 2.85 2.22 -2.54
C GLN A 172 2.63 1.48 -1.22
N LEU A 173 3.70 0.95 -0.63
CA LEU A 173 3.67 0.30 0.68
C LEU A 173 3.11 1.25 1.74
N GLY A 174 3.63 2.48 1.82
CA GLY A 174 3.14 3.51 2.73
C GLY A 174 1.66 3.84 2.51
N ALA A 175 1.26 4.06 1.24
CA ALA A 175 -0.12 4.37 0.88
C ALA A 175 -1.08 3.22 1.26
N ILE A 176 -0.73 1.97 0.92
CA ILE A 176 -1.56 0.80 1.21
C ILE A 176 -1.72 0.60 2.73
N ASN A 177 -0.60 0.57 3.48
CA ASN A 177 -0.64 0.32 4.92
C ASN A 177 -1.43 1.41 5.64
N ARG A 178 -1.13 2.69 5.40
CA ARG A 178 -1.83 3.81 6.04
C ARG A 178 -3.32 3.83 5.74
N THR A 179 -3.73 3.53 4.50
CA THR A 179 -5.14 3.48 4.13
C THR A 179 -5.87 2.33 4.85
N VAL A 180 -5.28 1.13 4.87
CA VAL A 180 -5.87 -0.02 5.56
C VAL A 180 -5.96 0.25 7.07
N GLU A 181 -4.91 0.81 7.68
CA GLU A 181 -4.90 1.21 9.09
C GLU A 181 -5.98 2.25 9.41
N ALA A 182 -6.10 3.29 8.60
CA ALA A 182 -7.09 4.35 8.80
C ALA A 182 -8.52 3.80 8.74
N ILE A 183 -8.82 2.97 7.74
CA ILE A 183 -10.14 2.34 7.60
C ILE A 183 -10.41 1.35 8.74
N ALA A 184 -9.41 0.57 9.15
CA ALA A 184 -9.53 -0.34 10.29
C ALA A 184 -9.80 0.42 11.60
N ALA A 185 -9.24 1.63 11.75
CA ALA A 185 -9.49 2.54 12.86
C ALA A 185 -10.82 3.29 12.77
N GLY A 186 -11.64 3.08 11.72
CA GLY A 186 -12.98 3.65 11.59
C GLY A 186 -13.09 4.87 10.67
N GLN A 187 -12.02 5.26 9.98
CA GLN A 187 -12.09 6.36 9.01
C GLN A 187 -12.92 5.93 7.79
N ASN A 188 -13.93 6.74 7.44
CA ASN A 188 -14.88 6.40 6.38
C ASN A 188 -14.56 7.07 5.04
N ARG A 189 -13.66 8.03 5.00
CA ARG A 189 -13.26 8.72 3.77
C ARG A 189 -11.76 8.85 3.69
N VAL A 190 -11.17 8.51 2.55
CA VAL A 190 -9.71 8.57 2.31
C VAL A 190 -9.44 9.08 0.91
N LEU A 191 -8.56 10.06 0.76
CA LEU A 191 -8.04 10.51 -0.53
C LEU A 191 -6.60 10.07 -0.71
N LEU A 192 -6.32 9.35 -1.81
CA LEU A 192 -4.97 8.97 -2.22
C LEU A 192 -4.53 9.83 -3.40
N VAL A 193 -3.59 10.72 -3.15
CA VAL A 193 -2.97 11.55 -4.20
C VAL A 193 -1.68 10.87 -4.67
N MET A 194 -1.72 10.31 -5.88
CA MET A 194 -0.61 9.58 -6.47
C MET A 194 -0.43 9.98 -7.94
N ALA A 195 0.77 10.39 -8.34
CA ALA A 195 1.06 10.81 -9.71
C ALA A 195 0.71 9.73 -10.75
N THR A 196 0.46 10.15 -11.99
CA THR A 196 0.22 9.23 -13.10
C THR A 196 1.41 8.28 -13.30
N GLY A 197 1.14 7.00 -13.56
CA GLY A 197 2.19 5.98 -13.75
C GLY A 197 2.83 5.44 -12.46
N THR A 198 2.40 5.89 -11.28
CA THR A 198 2.91 5.40 -9.98
C THR A 198 2.23 4.12 -9.50
N GLY A 199 1.22 3.60 -10.25
CA GLY A 199 0.53 2.36 -9.95
C GLY A 199 -0.65 2.52 -8.99
N LYS A 200 -1.48 3.56 -9.19
CA LYS A 200 -2.73 3.77 -8.45
C LYS A 200 -3.62 2.53 -8.42
N THR A 201 -3.86 1.92 -9.59
CA THR A 201 -4.71 0.71 -9.71
C THR A 201 -4.17 -0.46 -8.89
N TYR A 202 -2.85 -0.68 -8.92
CA TYR A 202 -2.20 -1.70 -8.08
C TYR A 202 -2.36 -1.38 -6.58
N THR A 203 -2.21 -0.12 -6.20
CA THR A 203 -2.40 0.33 -4.81
C THR A 203 -3.85 0.09 -4.37
N ALA A 204 -4.84 0.46 -5.20
CA ALA A 204 -6.26 0.20 -4.94
C ALA A 204 -6.55 -1.30 -4.81
N PHE A 205 -5.99 -2.13 -5.71
CA PHE A 205 -6.13 -3.57 -5.66
C PHE A 205 -5.65 -4.15 -4.32
N GLN A 206 -4.46 -3.79 -3.85
CA GLN A 206 -3.92 -4.29 -2.59
C GLN A 206 -4.73 -3.82 -1.37
N ILE A 207 -5.23 -2.59 -1.39
CA ILE A 207 -6.13 -2.08 -0.34
C ILE A 207 -7.42 -2.91 -0.30
N ILE A 208 -8.06 -3.08 -1.46
CA ILE A 208 -9.30 -3.87 -1.60
C ILE A 208 -9.06 -5.31 -1.14
N TRP A 209 -7.96 -5.93 -1.59
CA TRP A 209 -7.60 -7.29 -1.21
C TRP A 209 -7.50 -7.47 0.30
N ARG A 210 -6.76 -6.59 0.98
CA ARG A 210 -6.55 -6.71 2.43
C ARG A 210 -7.83 -6.48 3.22
N LEU A 211 -8.64 -5.49 2.84
CA LEU A 211 -9.94 -5.22 3.47
C LEU A 211 -10.95 -6.36 3.23
N TRP A 212 -10.95 -6.94 2.04
CA TRP A 212 -11.81 -8.08 1.70
C TRP A 212 -11.34 -9.37 2.38
N LYS A 213 -10.04 -9.66 2.31
CA LYS A 213 -9.45 -10.88 2.87
C LYS A 213 -9.56 -10.92 4.39
N SER A 214 -9.45 -9.78 5.07
CA SER A 214 -9.69 -9.66 6.52
C SER A 214 -11.16 -9.81 6.91
N GLY A 215 -12.08 -9.76 5.96
CA GLY A 215 -13.52 -9.73 6.22
C GLY A 215 -14.06 -8.38 6.68
N ALA A 216 -13.22 -7.33 6.74
CA ALA A 216 -13.62 -5.98 7.12
C ALA A 216 -14.60 -5.34 6.12
N LYS A 217 -14.43 -5.66 4.83
CA LYS A 217 -15.28 -5.19 3.73
C LYS A 217 -15.58 -6.36 2.80
N LYS A 218 -16.86 -6.57 2.47
CA LYS A 218 -17.31 -7.72 1.65
C LYS A 218 -17.97 -7.30 0.35
N ARG A 219 -18.75 -6.21 0.35
CA ARG A 219 -19.48 -5.68 -0.81
C ARG A 219 -18.77 -4.43 -1.29
N ILE A 220 -18.06 -4.53 -2.41
CA ILE A 220 -17.12 -3.52 -2.87
C ILE A 220 -17.50 -3.06 -4.26
N LEU A 221 -17.56 -1.74 -4.48
CA LEU A 221 -17.76 -1.11 -5.78
C LEU A 221 -16.47 -0.36 -6.18
N PHE A 222 -15.90 -0.74 -7.31
CA PHE A 222 -14.78 -0.03 -7.93
C PHE A 222 -15.27 0.73 -9.15
N LEU A 223 -15.11 2.06 -9.12
CA LEU A 223 -15.52 2.96 -10.19
C LEU A 223 -14.29 3.50 -10.93
N ALA A 224 -14.28 3.38 -12.25
CA ALA A 224 -13.22 3.93 -13.10
C ALA A 224 -13.76 4.83 -14.21
N ASP A 225 -12.86 5.62 -14.80
CA ASP A 225 -13.19 6.59 -15.86
C ASP A 225 -13.34 5.93 -17.25
N ARG A 226 -12.60 4.84 -17.54
CA ARG A 226 -12.51 4.28 -18.88
C ARG A 226 -12.73 2.77 -18.94
N ASN A 227 -13.49 2.30 -19.94
CA ASN A 227 -13.75 0.87 -20.18
C ASN A 227 -12.47 0.04 -20.31
N ILE A 228 -11.50 0.51 -21.10
CA ILE A 228 -10.23 -0.21 -21.28
C ILE A 228 -9.51 -0.41 -19.95
N LEU A 229 -9.58 0.58 -19.04
CA LEU A 229 -8.95 0.45 -17.71
C LEU A 229 -9.66 -0.60 -16.86
N ILE A 230 -11.00 -0.67 -16.88
CA ILE A 230 -11.74 -1.70 -16.13
C ILE A 230 -11.38 -3.09 -16.65
N ASP A 231 -11.46 -3.30 -17.96
CA ASP A 231 -11.25 -4.60 -18.57
C ASP A 231 -9.81 -5.10 -18.30
N GLN A 232 -8.81 -4.24 -18.51
CA GLN A 232 -7.42 -4.55 -18.18
C GLN A 232 -7.19 -4.78 -16.68
N THR A 233 -7.86 -4.00 -15.82
CA THR A 233 -7.78 -4.14 -14.38
C THR A 233 -8.32 -5.49 -13.92
N MET A 234 -9.50 -5.92 -14.43
CA MET A 234 -10.10 -7.21 -14.11
C MET A 234 -9.20 -8.37 -14.49
N VAL A 235 -8.61 -8.31 -15.68
CA VAL A 235 -7.79 -9.41 -16.22
C VAL A 235 -6.40 -9.46 -15.59
N ASN A 236 -5.84 -8.33 -15.19
CA ASN A 236 -4.47 -8.23 -14.67
C ASN A 236 -4.44 -8.15 -13.12
N ASP A 237 -4.58 -6.94 -12.58
CA ASP A 237 -4.36 -6.70 -11.16
C ASP A 237 -5.45 -7.35 -10.28
N PHE A 238 -6.73 -7.36 -10.73
CA PHE A 238 -7.85 -7.90 -9.96
C PHE A 238 -8.12 -9.40 -10.19
N ARG A 239 -7.32 -10.07 -11.01
CA ARG A 239 -7.48 -11.51 -11.27
C ARG A 239 -7.61 -12.39 -10.01
N PRO A 240 -6.93 -12.12 -8.89
CA PRO A 240 -7.12 -12.89 -7.65
C PRO A 240 -8.55 -12.88 -7.10
N PHE A 241 -9.40 -11.95 -7.53
CA PHE A 241 -10.82 -11.90 -7.18
C PHE A 241 -11.73 -12.68 -8.16
N LYS A 242 -11.16 -13.40 -9.14
CA LYS A 242 -11.96 -14.17 -10.12
C LYS A 242 -12.95 -15.09 -9.40
N GLY A 243 -14.22 -15.06 -9.84
CA GLY A 243 -15.33 -15.75 -9.22
C GLY A 243 -16.06 -14.97 -8.12
N ALA A 244 -15.41 -13.97 -7.49
CA ALA A 244 -16.03 -13.05 -6.53
C ALA A 244 -16.33 -11.69 -7.13
N MET A 245 -15.81 -11.37 -8.34
CA MET A 245 -15.99 -10.07 -9.00
C MET A 245 -16.76 -10.18 -10.31
N ALA A 246 -17.50 -9.11 -10.65
CA ALA A 246 -18.16 -8.97 -11.92
C ALA A 246 -18.17 -7.52 -12.42
N LYS A 247 -18.28 -7.34 -13.74
CA LYS A 247 -18.46 -6.03 -14.35
C LYS A 247 -19.93 -5.63 -14.27
N LEU A 248 -20.21 -4.45 -13.75
CA LEU A 248 -21.55 -3.87 -13.67
C LEU A 248 -21.88 -3.17 -15.00
N SER A 249 -22.06 -3.95 -16.05
CA SER A 249 -22.41 -3.49 -17.40
C SER A 249 -23.18 -4.57 -18.14
N PRO A 250 -24.19 -4.21 -18.95
CA PRO A 250 -24.86 -5.15 -19.84
C PRO A 250 -24.05 -5.45 -21.10
N HIS A 251 -22.98 -4.67 -21.36
CA HIS A 251 -22.15 -4.76 -22.54
C HIS A 251 -20.69 -5.04 -22.14
N ALA A 252 -20.26 -6.30 -22.24
CA ALA A 252 -18.84 -6.61 -22.20
C ALA A 252 -18.46 -7.46 -23.39
N LYS A 253 -17.28 -7.19 -23.92
CA LYS A 253 -16.57 -8.07 -24.86
C LYS A 253 -15.48 -8.77 -24.07
N GLY A 254 -15.11 -9.98 -24.47
CA GLY A 254 -13.92 -10.65 -23.95
C GLY A 254 -12.68 -9.74 -24.09
N VAL A 255 -11.77 -9.83 -23.17
CA VAL A 255 -10.54 -9.02 -23.14
C VAL A 255 -9.39 -9.84 -23.72
N GLU A 256 -8.68 -9.26 -24.68
CA GLU A 256 -7.45 -9.85 -25.18
C GLU A 256 -6.35 -9.78 -24.12
N ARG A 257 -5.79 -10.94 -23.82
CA ARG A 257 -4.64 -11.07 -22.96
C ARG A 257 -3.46 -11.59 -23.77
N VAL A 258 -2.34 -10.92 -23.65
CA VAL A 258 -1.07 -11.35 -24.21
C VAL A 258 -0.21 -11.89 -23.07
N ASP A 259 0.19 -13.15 -23.13
CA ASP A 259 1.09 -13.75 -22.14
C ASP A 259 2.56 -13.33 -22.39
N ALA A 260 3.45 -13.77 -21.50
CA ALA A 260 4.88 -13.47 -21.62
C ALA A 260 5.53 -14.08 -22.89
N GLN A 261 4.86 -15.02 -23.54
CA GLN A 261 5.27 -15.69 -24.80
C GLN A 261 4.65 -15.04 -26.03
N GLY A 262 3.84 -13.97 -25.85
CA GLY A 262 3.16 -13.26 -26.94
C GLY A 262 1.90 -13.95 -27.44
N GLN A 263 1.39 -14.98 -26.77
CA GLN A 263 0.16 -15.68 -27.14
C GLN A 263 -1.06 -14.87 -26.70
N VAL A 264 -1.96 -14.62 -27.65
CA VAL A 264 -3.22 -13.88 -27.39
C VAL A 264 -4.30 -14.86 -26.98
N THR A 265 -4.89 -14.65 -25.81
CA THR A 265 -6.07 -15.36 -25.33
C THR A 265 -7.19 -14.38 -25.06
N ILE A 266 -8.43 -14.77 -25.37
CA ILE A 266 -9.61 -13.98 -25.02
C ILE A 266 -10.14 -14.49 -23.69
N GLU A 267 -10.17 -13.64 -22.67
CA GLU A 267 -10.72 -13.96 -21.35
C GLU A 267 -12.11 -13.34 -21.23
N ASP A 268 -13.12 -14.19 -21.00
CA ASP A 268 -14.49 -13.73 -20.77
C ASP A 268 -14.60 -13.13 -19.36
N LEU A 269 -15.29 -11.99 -19.28
CA LEU A 269 -15.57 -11.30 -18.04
C LEU A 269 -16.94 -11.70 -17.49
N ASP A 270 -17.00 -11.96 -16.19
CA ASP A 270 -18.27 -12.13 -15.50
C ASP A 270 -19.05 -10.80 -15.50
N LEU A 271 -20.32 -10.87 -15.91
CA LEU A 271 -21.23 -9.72 -15.99
C LEU A 271 -22.28 -9.80 -14.91
N ALA A 272 -22.37 -8.75 -14.10
CA ALA A 272 -23.42 -8.63 -13.09
C ALA A 272 -24.76 -8.18 -13.65
N VAL A 273 -24.84 -7.69 -14.89
CA VAL A 273 -26.10 -7.21 -15.50
C VAL A 273 -26.56 -8.16 -16.58
N ASN A 274 -27.76 -8.73 -16.44
CA ASN A 274 -28.37 -9.55 -17.48
C ASN A 274 -28.62 -8.71 -18.74
N LYS A 275 -28.12 -9.18 -19.90
CA LYS A 275 -28.21 -8.44 -21.17
C LYS A 275 -29.64 -8.15 -21.63
N THR A 276 -30.57 -9.06 -21.34
CA THR A 276 -31.97 -8.99 -21.78
C THR A 276 -32.86 -8.29 -20.77
N THR A 277 -32.83 -8.74 -19.51
CA THR A 277 -33.74 -8.24 -18.47
C THR A 277 -33.22 -6.98 -17.78
N LYS A 278 -31.94 -6.63 -17.98
CA LYS A 278 -31.25 -5.50 -17.29
C LYS A 278 -31.26 -5.64 -15.75
N VAL A 279 -31.55 -6.80 -15.23
CA VAL A 279 -31.53 -7.09 -13.78
C VAL A 279 -30.10 -7.35 -13.33
N VAL A 280 -29.74 -6.79 -12.18
CA VAL A 280 -28.41 -6.94 -11.59
C VAL A 280 -28.34 -8.22 -10.76
N ASP A 281 -27.33 -9.05 -11.01
CA ASP A 281 -26.95 -10.14 -10.15
C ASP A 281 -26.21 -9.63 -8.91
N LYS A 282 -26.78 -9.84 -7.74
CA LYS A 282 -26.27 -9.37 -6.46
C LYS A 282 -25.44 -10.42 -5.70
N SER A 283 -25.11 -11.54 -6.35
CA SER A 283 -24.36 -12.63 -5.74
C SER A 283 -22.86 -12.35 -5.61
N TYR A 284 -22.32 -11.48 -6.47
CA TYR A 284 -20.90 -11.11 -6.43
C TYR A 284 -20.56 -10.24 -5.21
N GLU A 285 -19.30 -10.26 -4.82
CA GLU A 285 -18.79 -9.47 -3.70
C GLU A 285 -18.13 -8.16 -4.20
N ILE A 286 -17.52 -8.18 -5.39
CA ILE A 286 -16.79 -7.05 -5.96
C ILE A 286 -17.39 -6.69 -7.32
N TYR A 287 -17.79 -5.44 -7.48
CA TYR A 287 -18.36 -4.90 -8.71
C TYR A 287 -17.44 -3.85 -9.29
N LEU A 288 -17.12 -3.98 -10.58
CA LEU A 288 -16.35 -2.97 -11.32
C LEU A 288 -17.27 -2.27 -12.32
N SER A 289 -17.24 -0.96 -12.33
CA SER A 289 -18.08 -0.15 -13.22
C SER A 289 -17.38 1.12 -13.68
N LEU A 290 -17.87 1.63 -14.82
CA LEU A 290 -17.63 3.01 -15.21
C LEU A 290 -18.63 3.90 -14.49
N TYR A 291 -18.24 5.11 -14.08
CA TYR A 291 -19.25 6.04 -13.59
C TYR A 291 -20.23 6.46 -14.70
N GLN A 292 -19.78 6.55 -15.95
CA GLN A 292 -20.66 6.85 -17.08
C GLN A 292 -21.68 5.73 -17.38
N ALA A 293 -21.32 4.47 -17.18
CA ALA A 293 -22.23 3.34 -17.34
C ALA A 293 -23.30 3.27 -16.25
N VAL A 294 -23.03 3.88 -15.09
CA VAL A 294 -23.99 3.96 -13.98
C VAL A 294 -24.85 5.22 -14.07
N THR A 295 -24.38 6.24 -14.82
CA THR A 295 -25.01 7.56 -14.96
C THR A 295 -25.37 7.93 -16.39
N GLY A 296 -25.17 7.03 -17.35
CA GLY A 296 -25.35 7.21 -18.80
C GLY A 296 -26.78 7.47 -19.28
N THR A 297 -27.21 6.91 -20.40
CA THR A 297 -28.54 7.13 -21.03
C THR A 297 -29.70 6.75 -20.10
N GLN A 298 -30.93 7.22 -20.39
CA GLN A 298 -32.10 7.05 -19.51
C GLN A 298 -32.38 5.60 -19.08
N GLU A 299 -31.96 4.58 -19.83
CA GLU A 299 -32.12 3.17 -19.49
C GLU A 299 -30.98 2.64 -18.61
N GLU A 300 -29.80 3.24 -18.67
CA GLU A 300 -28.59 2.82 -17.91
C GLU A 300 -28.40 3.65 -16.64
N ARG A 301 -28.99 4.83 -16.57
CA ARG A 301 -28.80 5.87 -15.53
C ARG A 301 -29.05 5.44 -14.09
N ASN A 302 -29.66 4.27 -13.85
CA ASN A 302 -30.07 3.89 -12.51
C ASN A 302 -29.73 2.44 -12.15
N ILE A 303 -28.79 1.82 -12.84
CA ILE A 303 -28.38 0.43 -12.52
C ILE A 303 -27.94 0.34 -11.06
N TYR A 304 -27.22 1.32 -10.54
CA TYR A 304 -26.78 1.32 -9.14
C TYR A 304 -27.96 1.42 -8.15
N LYS A 305 -29.09 2.02 -8.54
CA LYS A 305 -30.31 2.11 -7.71
C LYS A 305 -31.05 0.77 -7.56
N GLN A 306 -30.64 -0.27 -8.30
CA GLN A 306 -31.13 -1.62 -8.06
C GLN A 306 -30.53 -2.24 -6.80
N PHE A 307 -29.42 -1.70 -6.30
CA PHE A 307 -28.87 -2.05 -4.99
C PHE A 307 -29.55 -1.19 -3.91
N SER A 308 -29.67 -1.72 -2.70
CA SER A 308 -30.07 -0.88 -1.56
C SER A 308 -28.96 0.12 -1.19
N PRO A 309 -29.29 1.28 -0.61
CA PRO A 309 -28.29 2.30 -0.23
C PRO A 309 -27.19 1.81 0.71
N ASP A 310 -27.43 0.73 1.43
CA ASP A 310 -26.54 0.09 2.39
C ASP A 310 -25.85 -1.17 1.84
N PHE A 311 -26.00 -1.46 0.54
CA PHE A 311 -25.49 -2.70 -0.05
C PHE A 311 -23.96 -2.78 -0.06
N PHE A 312 -23.28 -1.66 -0.35
CA PHE A 312 -21.83 -1.63 -0.42
C PHE A 312 -21.19 -1.21 0.91
N ASP A 313 -20.11 -1.91 1.29
CA ASP A 313 -19.29 -1.60 2.46
C ASP A 313 -18.13 -0.66 2.11
N LEU A 314 -17.69 -0.72 0.84
CA LEU A 314 -16.55 0.05 0.33
C LEU A 314 -16.81 0.49 -1.11
N ILE A 315 -16.54 1.75 -1.39
CA ILE A 315 -16.52 2.30 -2.75
C ILE A 315 -15.15 2.91 -3.01
N VAL A 316 -14.56 2.55 -4.13
CA VAL A 316 -13.27 3.08 -4.58
C VAL A 316 -13.48 3.78 -5.92
N VAL A 317 -13.12 5.06 -6.00
CA VAL A 317 -13.24 5.90 -7.20
C VAL A 317 -11.86 6.20 -7.76
N ASP A 318 -11.53 5.64 -8.91
CA ASP A 318 -10.28 5.93 -9.60
C ASP A 318 -10.42 7.19 -10.47
N GLU A 319 -9.37 8.01 -10.51
CA GLU A 319 -9.30 9.29 -11.24
C GLU A 319 -10.44 10.27 -10.86
N CYS A 320 -10.76 10.39 -9.57
CA CYS A 320 -11.87 11.19 -9.04
C CYS A 320 -11.75 12.72 -9.33
N HIS A 321 -10.67 13.17 -9.99
CA HIS A 321 -10.48 14.56 -10.44
C HIS A 321 -10.94 14.79 -11.87
N ARG A 322 -11.17 13.71 -12.65
CA ARG A 322 -11.51 13.80 -14.08
C ARG A 322 -13.01 13.86 -14.27
N GLY A 323 -13.42 14.72 -15.18
CA GLY A 323 -14.78 14.82 -15.66
C GLY A 323 -15.22 16.25 -15.95
N SER A 324 -16.25 16.41 -16.78
CA SER A 324 -17.04 17.63 -16.87
C SER A 324 -17.82 17.85 -15.56
N ALA A 325 -18.34 19.06 -15.31
CA ALA A 325 -19.19 19.32 -14.14
C ALA A 325 -20.36 18.29 -14.02
N ALA A 326 -20.85 17.77 -15.16
CA ALA A 326 -21.89 16.73 -15.19
C ALA A 326 -21.39 15.35 -14.76
N GLU A 327 -20.13 15.00 -15.07
CA GLU A 327 -19.50 13.74 -14.66
C GLU A 327 -19.05 13.78 -13.20
N ASP A 328 -18.62 14.93 -12.71
CA ASP A 328 -18.33 15.16 -11.30
C ASP A 328 -19.59 15.01 -10.43
N SER A 329 -20.75 15.43 -10.93
CA SER A 329 -22.01 15.20 -10.23
C SER A 329 -22.39 13.72 -10.19
N ALA A 330 -22.05 12.97 -11.22
CA ALA A 330 -22.48 11.60 -11.40
C ALA A 330 -21.85 10.62 -10.40
N TRP A 331 -20.52 10.64 -10.21
CA TRP A 331 -19.90 9.77 -9.20
C TRP A 331 -20.22 10.23 -7.76
N ARG A 332 -20.44 11.54 -7.56
CA ARG A 332 -20.89 12.08 -6.28
C ARG A 332 -22.30 11.63 -5.93
N ASP A 333 -23.20 11.57 -6.90
CA ASP A 333 -24.56 11.04 -6.70
C ASP A 333 -24.51 9.58 -6.24
N ILE A 334 -23.59 8.77 -6.80
CA ILE A 334 -23.37 7.39 -6.38
C ILE A 334 -22.85 7.36 -4.94
N LEU A 335 -21.84 8.16 -4.60
CA LEU A 335 -21.28 8.23 -3.24
C LEU A 335 -22.30 8.72 -2.22
N THR A 336 -23.14 9.69 -2.61
CA THR A 336 -24.22 10.19 -1.77
C THR A 336 -25.30 9.12 -1.56
N TYR A 337 -25.65 8.36 -2.61
CA TYR A 337 -26.62 7.29 -2.50
C TYR A 337 -26.14 6.17 -1.56
N PHE A 338 -24.86 5.83 -1.61
CA PHE A 338 -24.24 4.83 -0.73
C PHE A 338 -23.43 5.48 0.40
N ALA A 339 -24.00 6.48 1.06
CA ALA A 339 -23.30 7.28 2.07
C ALA A 339 -22.80 6.48 3.29
N SER A 340 -23.38 5.30 3.56
CA SER A 340 -22.95 4.38 4.61
C SER A 340 -21.66 3.63 4.30
N ALA A 341 -21.26 3.56 3.03
CA ALA A 341 -20.03 2.89 2.60
C ALA A 341 -18.78 3.69 2.97
N THR A 342 -17.70 3.00 3.30
CA THR A 342 -16.38 3.63 3.30
C THR A 342 -16.00 4.02 1.87
N GLN A 343 -15.43 5.21 1.67
CA GLN A 343 -15.18 5.79 0.36
C GLN A 343 -13.70 6.16 0.19
N ILE A 344 -13.09 5.67 -0.88
CA ILE A 344 -11.69 5.98 -1.24
C ILE A 344 -11.68 6.68 -2.60
N GLY A 345 -11.11 7.87 -2.65
CA GLY A 345 -10.78 8.56 -3.90
C GLY A 345 -9.31 8.36 -4.27
N LEU A 346 -9.04 8.05 -5.54
CA LEU A 346 -7.69 8.03 -6.10
C LEU A 346 -7.56 9.10 -7.17
N THR A 347 -6.51 9.91 -7.12
CA THR A 347 -6.28 10.97 -8.09
C THR A 347 -4.80 11.25 -8.29
N ALA A 348 -4.43 11.76 -9.48
CA ALA A 348 -3.09 12.30 -9.70
C ALA A 348 -3.01 13.78 -9.26
N THR A 349 -4.11 14.51 -9.43
CA THR A 349 -4.22 15.94 -9.12
C THR A 349 -5.57 16.17 -8.46
N PRO A 350 -5.63 16.44 -7.15
CA PRO A 350 -6.89 16.78 -6.51
C PRO A 350 -7.46 18.05 -7.17
N LYS A 351 -8.78 18.06 -7.38
CA LYS A 351 -9.49 19.20 -7.93
C LYS A 351 -9.94 20.08 -6.79
N GLU A 352 -9.54 21.36 -6.87
CA GLU A 352 -9.98 22.40 -5.96
C GLU A 352 -10.54 23.54 -6.83
N THR A 353 -11.84 23.70 -6.86
CA THR A 353 -12.55 24.83 -7.47
C THR A 353 -13.53 25.38 -6.45
N GLU A 354 -14.06 26.60 -6.66
CA GLU A 354 -15.04 27.23 -5.76
C GLU A 354 -16.26 26.33 -5.48
N ASP A 355 -16.65 25.48 -6.46
CA ASP A 355 -17.83 24.62 -6.35
C ASP A 355 -17.50 23.15 -6.03
N VAL A 356 -16.25 22.72 -6.17
CA VAL A 356 -15.84 21.30 -6.08
C VAL A 356 -14.43 21.16 -5.49
N SER A 357 -14.36 20.66 -4.27
CA SER A 357 -13.12 20.23 -3.65
C SER A 357 -13.14 18.72 -3.36
N ASN A 358 -12.16 18.00 -3.91
CA ASN A 358 -11.97 16.58 -3.57
C ASN A 358 -11.32 16.44 -2.20
N ILE A 359 -10.50 17.42 -1.82
CA ILE A 359 -9.84 17.45 -0.51
C ILE A 359 -10.89 17.60 0.59
N ASP A 360 -11.84 18.54 0.43
CA ASP A 360 -12.90 18.72 1.42
C ASP A 360 -13.84 17.51 1.51
N TYR A 361 -14.11 16.85 0.38
CA TYR A 361 -15.01 15.69 0.39
C TYR A 361 -14.40 14.46 1.07
N PHE A 362 -13.13 14.17 0.81
CA PHE A 362 -12.42 13.00 1.32
C PHE A 362 -11.52 13.29 2.53
N GLY A 363 -11.24 14.56 2.82
CA GLY A 363 -10.23 14.99 3.78
C GLY A 363 -10.72 15.26 5.20
N GLU A 364 -12.01 14.96 5.50
CA GLU A 364 -12.56 15.05 6.87
C GLU A 364 -12.01 13.96 7.80
#